data_0484ad8abf7237ee814f0059c90e4628
#
_entry.id   0484ad8abf7237ee814f0059c90e4628
#
_cell.length_a   1.000
_cell.length_b   1.000
_cell.length_c   1.000
_cell.angle_alpha   90.00
_cell.angle_beta   90.00
_cell.angle_gamma   90.00
#
_symmetry.space_group_name_H-M   'P 1'
#
loop_
_entity.id
_entity.type
_entity.pdbx_description
1 polymer ?
#
loop_
_entity_poly.entity_id
_entity_poly.type
_entity_poly.pdbx_seq_one_letter_code
_entity_poly.pdbx_strand_id
1 'polypeptide(L)'
;STRLTRAIRDVYKRQGLKRAKEAGYEVFDNGIQAIIDNPSLADIVFDATSAKAHSYHAKILEELGKIVIDLTPAAYGPFVCPAIRNNDFLDKQNVNMITCGGQATIPIVHAINEVANVTYAEIVATISSLSAGPGTRANIDEFTITTKRGIEEIGGADKGKAIIILNPAEPPILMRDTIYCEVKDMDEVSIYEAIHKMVERVRTYVPGYSLKQEPMFDGNRVTVFLEVEGAGDYFPPYAGNLDIMTAAALKVGEEFATQIVSEKKRGVMNEAK
;
A
#
# COMPACT_ATOMS: atom_id res chain seq x y z
N SER A 1 28.00 -11.41 13.48
CA SER A 1 26.67 -11.33 12.85
C SER A 1 26.23 -9.89 12.60
N THR A 2 26.46 -8.95 13.53
CA THR A 2 26.11 -7.51 13.41
C THR A 2 26.86 -6.77 12.31
N ARG A 3 28.10 -7.14 11.97
CA ARG A 3 28.86 -6.49 10.89
C ARG A 3 28.34 -6.83 9.49
N LEU A 4 27.89 -8.06 9.29
CA LEU A 4 27.36 -8.49 7.97
C LEU A 4 26.02 -7.80 7.67
N THR A 5 25.15 -7.65 8.67
CA THR A 5 23.86 -6.98 8.52
C THR A 5 24.02 -5.49 8.21
N ARG A 6 25.05 -4.84 8.74
CA ARG A 6 25.35 -3.42 8.46
C ARG A 6 25.93 -3.22 7.06
N ALA A 7 26.79 -4.13 6.60
CA ALA A 7 27.35 -4.09 5.25
C ALA A 7 26.28 -4.32 4.16
N ILE A 8 25.32 -5.22 4.38
CA ILE A 8 24.20 -5.47 3.47
C ILE A 8 23.30 -4.22 3.39
N ARG A 9 22.98 -3.56 4.51
CA ARG A 9 22.21 -2.32 4.53
C ARG A 9 22.86 -1.21 3.70
N ASP A 10 24.16 -1.02 3.86
CA ASP A 10 24.92 0.00 3.13
C ASP A 10 25.05 -0.32 1.63
N VAL A 11 25.14 -1.59 1.27
CA VAL A 11 25.19 -2.03 -0.14
C VAL A 11 23.86 -1.77 -0.85
N TYR A 12 22.73 -2.13 -0.25
CA TYR A 12 21.41 -1.87 -0.84
C TYR A 12 21.11 -0.37 -0.97
N LYS A 13 21.41 0.42 0.04
CA LYS A 13 21.23 1.89 -0.01
C LYS A 13 22.04 2.50 -1.16
N ARG A 14 23.28 2.07 -1.36
CA ARG A 14 24.14 2.55 -2.45
C ARG A 14 23.64 2.10 -3.84
N GLN A 15 23.10 0.89 -3.96
CA GLN A 15 22.60 0.38 -5.23
C GLN A 15 21.37 1.15 -5.73
N GLY A 16 20.39 1.44 -4.87
CA GLY A 16 19.21 2.22 -5.23
C GLY A 16 19.56 3.63 -5.69
N LEU A 17 20.39 4.35 -4.93
CA LEU A 17 20.84 5.68 -5.28
C LEU A 17 21.64 5.69 -6.59
N LYS A 18 22.53 4.68 -6.80
CA LYS A 18 23.30 4.54 -8.03
C LYS A 18 22.39 4.35 -9.24
N ARG A 19 21.40 3.45 -9.16
CA ARG A 19 20.43 3.21 -10.25
C ARG A 19 19.58 4.45 -10.55
N ALA A 20 19.13 5.17 -9.54
CA ALA A 20 18.38 6.42 -9.73
C ALA A 20 19.24 7.46 -10.47
N LYS A 21 20.52 7.60 -10.09
CA LYS A 21 21.45 8.49 -10.77
C LYS A 21 21.72 8.06 -12.21
N GLU A 22 21.91 6.76 -12.47
CA GLU A 22 22.09 6.19 -13.81
C GLU A 22 20.85 6.39 -14.71
N ALA A 23 19.66 6.41 -14.10
CA ALA A 23 18.40 6.73 -14.78
C ALA A 23 18.17 8.24 -14.99
N GLY A 24 19.12 9.10 -14.59
CA GLY A 24 19.08 10.55 -14.82
C GLY A 24 18.32 11.34 -13.73
N TYR A 25 17.96 10.70 -12.62
CA TYR A 25 17.33 11.41 -11.50
C TYR A 25 18.34 12.12 -10.61
N GLU A 26 17.95 13.28 -10.06
CA GLU A 26 18.70 13.93 -9.01
C GLU A 26 18.65 13.10 -7.72
N VAL A 27 19.79 12.94 -7.06
CA VAL A 27 19.92 12.01 -5.93
C VAL A 27 20.60 12.69 -4.77
N PHE A 28 20.01 12.57 -3.57
CA PHE A 28 20.52 13.08 -2.31
C PHE A 28 20.75 11.91 -1.34
N ASP A 29 21.83 11.95 -0.56
CA ASP A 29 22.18 10.92 0.42
C ASP A 29 21.99 11.37 1.89
N ASN A 30 21.56 12.62 2.09
CA ASN A 30 21.30 13.24 3.40
C ASN A 30 19.84 13.11 3.88
N GLY A 31 19.02 12.27 3.19
CA GLY A 31 17.65 11.96 3.59
C GLY A 31 16.73 13.19 3.53
N ILE A 32 15.87 13.36 4.55
CA ILE A 32 14.90 14.47 4.61
C ILE A 32 15.58 15.86 4.65
N GLN A 33 16.85 15.92 5.03
CA GLN A 33 17.60 17.19 5.06
C GLN A 33 17.64 17.87 3.69
N ALA A 34 17.65 17.08 2.59
CA ALA A 34 17.59 17.64 1.24
C ALA A 34 16.33 18.50 1.00
N ILE A 35 15.18 18.05 1.51
CA ILE A 35 13.90 18.78 1.38
C ILE A 35 13.87 19.97 2.33
N ILE A 36 14.46 19.85 3.54
CA ILE A 36 14.57 20.96 4.50
C ILE A 36 15.41 22.08 3.91
N ASP A 37 16.58 21.75 3.33
CA ASP A 37 17.51 22.71 2.74
C ASP A 37 16.95 23.35 1.47
N ASN A 38 16.12 22.62 0.71
CA ASN A 38 15.47 23.13 -0.49
C ASN A 38 14.01 22.62 -0.62
N PRO A 39 13.03 23.28 0.02
CA PRO A 39 11.63 22.88 -0.04
C PRO A 39 11.01 22.87 -1.43
N SER A 40 11.62 23.54 -2.41
CA SER A 40 11.10 23.56 -3.79
C SER A 40 11.39 22.29 -4.59
N LEU A 41 12.14 21.33 -4.05
CA LEU A 41 12.47 20.06 -4.72
C LEU A 41 11.24 19.22 -5.06
N ALA A 42 10.21 19.24 -4.21
CA ALA A 42 9.01 18.41 -4.41
C ALA A 42 7.76 19.05 -3.78
N ASP A 43 6.62 18.90 -4.43
CA ASP A 43 5.30 19.18 -3.86
C ASP A 43 4.71 17.92 -3.18
N ILE A 44 5.01 16.74 -3.71
CA ILE A 44 4.56 15.43 -3.22
C ILE A 44 5.78 14.59 -2.83
N VAL A 45 5.74 13.98 -1.64
CA VAL A 45 6.82 13.15 -1.09
C VAL A 45 6.31 11.75 -0.79
N PHE A 46 6.97 10.73 -1.33
CA PHE A 46 6.72 9.34 -0.98
C PHE A 46 7.69 8.91 0.12
N ASP A 47 7.17 8.60 1.31
CA ASP A 47 7.99 8.11 2.41
C ASP A 47 8.01 6.59 2.47
N ALA A 48 9.11 6.00 2.00
CA ALA A 48 9.34 4.56 2.01
C ALA A 48 10.45 4.16 3.00
N THR A 49 10.53 4.84 4.14
CA THR A 49 11.59 4.62 5.14
C THR A 49 11.20 3.57 6.19
N SER A 50 10.77 3.99 7.36
CA SER A 50 10.28 3.11 8.43
C SER A 50 9.22 3.83 9.27
N ALA A 51 8.36 3.09 9.96
CA ALA A 51 7.33 3.68 10.83
C ALA A 51 7.90 4.70 11.83
N LYS A 52 9.04 4.39 12.43
CA LYS A 52 9.72 5.29 13.37
C LYS A 52 10.25 6.57 12.70
N ALA A 53 10.83 6.45 11.50
CA ALA A 53 11.36 7.60 10.78
C ALA A 53 10.23 8.49 10.26
N HIS A 54 9.14 7.88 9.76
CA HIS A 54 7.98 8.60 9.28
C HIS A 54 7.36 9.52 10.33
N SER A 55 7.27 9.09 11.59
CA SER A 55 6.76 9.92 12.69
C SER A 55 7.53 11.23 12.87
N TYR A 56 8.81 11.25 12.50
CA TYR A 56 9.65 12.47 12.48
C TYR A 56 9.48 13.24 11.18
N HIS A 57 9.49 12.55 10.03
CA HIS A 57 9.38 13.15 8.71
C HIS A 57 8.04 13.85 8.51
N ALA A 58 6.94 13.23 8.94
CA ALA A 58 5.59 13.75 8.78
C ALA A 58 5.45 15.17 9.33
N LYS A 59 5.95 15.43 10.52
CA LYS A 59 5.89 16.77 11.15
C LYS A 59 6.63 17.83 10.35
N ILE A 60 7.84 17.51 9.90
CA ILE A 60 8.66 18.43 9.11
C ILE A 60 8.00 18.71 7.76
N LEU A 61 7.52 17.68 7.09
CA LEU A 61 6.90 17.82 5.78
C LEU A 61 5.57 18.57 5.85
N GLU A 62 4.80 18.40 6.94
CA GLU A 62 3.59 19.16 7.24
C GLU A 62 3.91 20.65 7.41
N GLU A 63 4.94 21.00 8.23
CA GLU A 63 5.41 22.38 8.42
C GLU A 63 5.89 23.02 7.11
N LEU A 64 6.46 22.23 6.20
CA LEU A 64 6.89 22.68 4.87
C LEU A 64 5.75 22.69 3.82
N GLY A 65 4.52 22.36 4.23
CA GLY A 65 3.35 22.35 3.35
C GLY A 65 3.41 21.28 2.25
N LYS A 66 4.09 20.13 2.51
CA LYS A 66 4.24 19.05 1.54
C LYS A 66 3.11 18.03 1.67
N ILE A 67 2.69 17.48 0.55
CA ILE A 67 1.83 16.30 0.53
C ILE A 67 2.72 15.07 0.73
N VAL A 68 2.34 14.20 1.66
CA VAL A 68 3.10 13.00 2.00
C VAL A 68 2.27 11.76 1.78
N ILE A 69 2.81 10.85 0.99
CA ILE A 69 2.25 9.52 0.76
C ILE A 69 3.13 8.53 1.52
N ASP A 70 2.61 8.05 2.66
CA ASP A 70 3.33 7.19 3.59
C ASP A 70 3.17 5.71 3.21
N LEU A 71 4.26 5.08 2.76
CA LEU A 71 4.33 3.64 2.45
C LEU A 71 4.78 2.81 3.66
N THR A 72 4.96 3.45 4.83
CA THR A 72 5.35 2.74 6.06
C THR A 72 4.11 2.33 6.86
N PRO A 73 4.18 1.32 7.72
CA PRO A 73 3.06 0.95 8.58
C PRO A 73 2.93 1.85 9.83
N ALA A 74 3.31 3.13 9.74
CA ALA A 74 3.25 4.08 10.85
C ALA A 74 1.82 4.45 11.24
N ALA A 75 0.84 4.23 10.37
CA ALA A 75 -0.56 4.58 10.56
C ALA A 75 -0.77 6.07 10.95
N TYR A 76 -0.01 6.96 10.33
CA TYR A 76 -0.14 8.41 10.47
C TYR A 76 -0.97 8.95 9.32
N GLY A 77 -2.01 9.73 9.62
CA GLY A 77 -2.99 10.19 8.63
C GLY A 77 -4.04 9.13 8.26
N PRO A 78 -5.01 9.48 7.39
CA PRO A 78 -6.04 8.55 6.95
C PRO A 78 -5.47 7.41 6.11
N PHE A 79 -6.06 6.24 6.24
CA PHE A 79 -5.77 5.09 5.40
C PHE A 79 -6.34 5.26 4.01
N VAL A 80 -5.54 4.96 2.99
CA VAL A 80 -5.95 5.07 1.59
C VAL A 80 -5.68 3.79 0.83
N CYS A 81 -6.71 3.35 0.12
CA CYS A 81 -6.62 2.28 -0.87
C CYS A 81 -7.29 2.76 -2.17
N PRO A 82 -6.56 2.93 -3.29
CA PRO A 82 -7.09 3.56 -4.50
C PRO A 82 -8.30 2.84 -5.10
N ALA A 83 -8.41 1.53 -4.89
CA ALA A 83 -9.55 0.76 -5.36
C ALA A 83 -10.84 1.07 -4.59
N ILE A 84 -10.74 1.54 -3.36
CA ILE A 84 -11.89 1.98 -2.55
C ILE A 84 -12.09 3.47 -2.84
N ARG A 85 -13.16 3.79 -3.55
CA ARG A 85 -13.47 5.18 -3.93
C ARG A 85 -13.90 5.97 -2.69
N ASN A 86 -12.92 6.58 -2.06
CA ASN A 86 -13.11 7.60 -1.05
C ASN A 86 -12.10 8.72 -1.32
N ASN A 87 -12.52 9.76 -2.05
CA ASN A 87 -11.67 10.90 -2.39
C ASN A 87 -11.49 11.88 -1.21
N ASP A 88 -11.95 11.53 -0.02
CA ASP A 88 -11.90 12.39 1.18
C ASP A 88 -10.46 12.61 1.69
N PHE A 89 -9.48 11.96 1.07
CA PHE A 89 -8.07 12.12 1.43
C PHE A 89 -7.38 13.28 0.71
N LEU A 90 -7.95 13.81 -0.36
CA LEU A 90 -7.28 14.82 -1.20
C LEU A 90 -7.10 16.18 -0.50
N ASP A 91 -7.80 16.45 0.60
CA ASP A 91 -7.62 17.61 1.46
C ASP A 91 -6.58 17.39 2.58
N LYS A 92 -6.01 16.19 2.67
CA LYS A 92 -5.04 15.82 3.69
C LYS A 92 -3.60 16.01 3.20
N GLN A 93 -2.73 16.48 4.09
CA GLN A 93 -1.30 16.61 3.78
C GLN A 93 -0.55 15.29 3.93
N ASN A 94 -1.01 14.37 4.77
CA ASN A 94 -0.40 13.06 4.95
C ASN A 94 -1.46 11.97 4.80
N VAL A 95 -1.18 10.97 3.96
CA VAL A 95 -2.02 9.79 3.76
C VAL A 95 -1.18 8.53 3.93
N ASN A 96 -1.76 7.51 4.54
CA ASN A 96 -1.08 6.25 4.82
C ASN A 96 -1.55 5.13 3.89
N MET A 97 -0.60 4.48 3.22
CA MET A 97 -0.86 3.38 2.28
C MET A 97 -1.06 2.02 2.97
N ILE A 98 -1.20 1.99 4.28
CA ILE A 98 -1.46 0.81 5.10
C ILE A 98 -0.26 -0.16 5.05
N THR A 99 -0.39 -1.26 4.31
CA THR A 99 0.62 -2.30 4.11
C THR A 99 0.39 -3.01 2.77
N CYS A 100 1.36 -3.77 2.30
CA CYS A 100 1.20 -4.56 1.06
C CYS A 100 0.04 -5.56 1.16
N GLY A 101 -0.07 -6.28 2.29
CA GLY A 101 -1.21 -7.17 2.54
C GLY A 101 -2.53 -6.40 2.64
N GLY A 102 -2.50 -5.20 3.23
CA GLY A 102 -3.66 -4.31 3.28
C GLY A 102 -4.12 -3.88 1.89
N GLN A 103 -3.21 -3.41 1.04
CA GLN A 103 -3.54 -3.00 -0.33
C GLN A 103 -4.08 -4.17 -1.18
N ALA A 104 -3.61 -5.39 -0.92
CA ALA A 104 -4.09 -6.56 -1.63
C ALA A 104 -5.48 -7.02 -1.15
N THR A 105 -5.77 -6.97 0.13
CA THR A 105 -6.91 -7.69 0.72
C THR A 105 -8.07 -6.80 1.13
N ILE A 106 -7.80 -5.58 1.61
CA ILE A 106 -8.86 -4.67 2.09
C ILE A 106 -9.88 -4.29 1.00
N PRO A 107 -9.50 -4.10 -0.27
CA PRO A 107 -10.48 -3.89 -1.33
C PRO A 107 -11.53 -4.99 -1.42
N ILE A 108 -11.12 -6.25 -1.27
CA ILE A 108 -12.04 -7.39 -1.30
C ILE A 108 -12.94 -7.42 -0.07
N VAL A 109 -12.38 -7.17 1.13
CA VAL A 109 -13.19 -7.05 2.35
C VAL A 109 -14.25 -5.97 2.18
N HIS A 110 -13.86 -4.80 1.66
CA HIS A 110 -14.75 -3.69 1.39
C HIS A 110 -15.86 -4.07 0.40
N ALA A 111 -15.51 -4.72 -0.72
CA ALA A 111 -16.48 -5.15 -1.71
C ALA A 111 -17.52 -6.13 -1.15
N ILE A 112 -17.08 -7.06 -0.30
CA ILE A 112 -17.99 -7.98 0.40
C ILE A 112 -18.87 -7.21 1.39
N ASN A 113 -18.27 -6.27 2.14
CA ASN A 113 -18.99 -5.50 3.15
C ASN A 113 -20.11 -4.62 2.56
N GLU A 114 -19.89 -4.06 1.36
CA GLU A 114 -20.89 -3.25 0.67
C GLU A 114 -22.20 -4.01 0.37
N VAL A 115 -22.16 -5.34 0.28
CA VAL A 115 -23.31 -6.17 -0.12
C VAL A 115 -23.76 -7.17 0.95
N ALA A 116 -22.92 -7.44 1.98
CA ALA A 116 -23.18 -8.57 2.89
C ALA A 116 -22.93 -8.30 4.38
N ASN A 117 -22.58 -7.09 4.79
CA ASN A 117 -22.29 -6.69 6.17
C ASN A 117 -21.28 -7.63 6.89
N VAL A 118 -20.01 -7.37 6.74
CA VAL A 118 -18.92 -8.18 7.30
C VAL A 118 -18.78 -7.96 8.81
N THR A 119 -19.05 -8.99 9.62
CA THR A 119 -18.88 -8.96 11.08
C THR A 119 -17.46 -9.24 11.54
N TYR A 120 -16.71 -10.04 10.77
CA TYR A 120 -15.34 -10.38 11.03
C TYR A 120 -14.60 -10.60 9.71
N ALA A 121 -13.41 -10.06 9.58
CA ALA A 121 -12.51 -10.37 8.48
C ALA A 121 -11.11 -10.70 8.99
N GLU A 122 -10.55 -11.79 8.49
CA GLU A 122 -9.17 -12.18 8.73
C GLU A 122 -8.43 -12.29 7.40
N ILE A 123 -7.22 -11.73 7.35
CA ILE A 123 -6.35 -11.91 6.20
C ILE A 123 -5.06 -12.62 6.58
N VAL A 124 -4.62 -13.52 5.71
CA VAL A 124 -3.33 -14.19 5.81
C VAL A 124 -2.51 -13.81 4.58
N ALA A 125 -1.63 -12.84 4.75
CA ALA A 125 -0.74 -12.39 3.68
C ALA A 125 0.52 -13.25 3.66
N THR A 126 0.76 -13.95 2.55
CA THR A 126 1.93 -14.81 2.37
C THR A 126 2.83 -14.26 1.28
N ILE A 127 4.03 -13.83 1.65
CA ILE A 127 5.03 -13.29 0.74
C ILE A 127 6.29 -14.15 0.72
N SER A 128 7.06 -14.10 -0.38
CA SER A 128 8.38 -14.73 -0.40
C SER A 128 9.28 -14.13 0.67
N SER A 129 10.02 -14.97 1.39
CA SER A 129 11.03 -14.51 2.34
C SER A 129 12.09 -13.63 1.70
N LEU A 130 12.36 -13.81 0.39
CA LEU A 130 13.31 -13.00 -0.36
C LEU A 130 12.81 -11.57 -0.64
N SER A 131 11.50 -11.35 -0.72
CA SER A 131 10.90 -10.02 -0.88
C SER A 131 10.66 -9.28 0.44
N ALA A 132 10.88 -9.94 1.60
CA ALA A 132 10.79 -9.34 2.91
C ALA A 132 12.14 -8.76 3.33
N GLY A 133 12.35 -7.47 3.05
CA GLY A 133 13.56 -6.75 3.43
C GLY A 133 13.68 -6.49 4.94
N PRO A 134 14.79 -5.86 5.38
CA PRO A 134 15.00 -5.52 6.80
C PRO A 134 13.89 -4.64 7.39
N GLY A 135 13.31 -3.74 6.59
CA GLY A 135 12.19 -2.89 7.00
C GLY A 135 10.94 -3.71 7.34
N THR A 136 10.53 -4.62 6.45
CA THR A 136 9.39 -5.51 6.68
C THR A 136 9.58 -6.35 7.95
N ARG A 137 10.77 -6.93 8.12
CA ARG A 137 11.07 -7.80 9.28
C ARG A 137 11.13 -7.03 10.60
N ALA A 138 11.51 -5.76 10.57
CA ALA A 138 11.57 -4.90 11.76
C ALA A 138 10.20 -4.32 12.16
N ASN A 139 9.20 -4.35 11.26
CA ASN A 139 7.89 -3.73 11.46
C ASN A 139 6.75 -4.76 11.32
N ILE A 140 6.97 -6.03 11.71
CA ILE A 140 5.93 -7.07 11.60
C ILE A 140 4.74 -6.78 12.52
N ASP A 141 4.99 -6.28 13.72
CA ASP A 141 3.92 -5.93 14.66
C ASP A 141 3.10 -4.75 14.13
N GLU A 142 3.76 -3.71 13.63
CA GLU A 142 3.09 -2.58 12.99
C GLU A 142 2.31 -3.01 11.75
N PHE A 143 2.84 -3.96 10.97
CA PHE A 143 2.12 -4.54 9.83
C PHE A 143 0.78 -5.12 10.26
N THR A 144 0.77 -5.98 11.29
CA THR A 144 -0.45 -6.66 11.73
C THR A 144 -1.46 -5.69 12.33
N ILE A 145 -1.00 -4.74 13.14
CA ILE A 145 -1.85 -3.73 13.78
C ILE A 145 -2.46 -2.79 12.73
N THR A 146 -1.64 -2.25 11.84
CA THR A 146 -2.09 -1.30 10.81
C THR A 146 -3.01 -1.96 9.80
N THR A 147 -2.70 -3.18 9.36
CA THR A 147 -3.59 -3.92 8.44
C THR A 147 -4.93 -4.23 9.10
N LYS A 148 -4.94 -4.69 10.37
CA LYS A 148 -6.16 -4.91 11.14
C LYS A 148 -7.03 -3.65 11.15
N ARG A 149 -6.44 -2.50 11.51
CA ARG A 149 -7.15 -1.22 11.52
C ARG A 149 -7.71 -0.86 10.15
N GLY A 150 -6.94 -1.05 9.08
CA GLY A 150 -7.42 -0.81 7.72
C GLY A 150 -8.61 -1.71 7.33
N ILE A 151 -8.62 -2.97 7.76
CA ILE A 151 -9.76 -3.89 7.59
C ILE A 151 -11.01 -3.34 8.26
N GLU A 152 -10.87 -2.79 9.47
CA GLU A 152 -11.97 -2.22 10.25
C GLU A 152 -12.40 -0.84 9.72
N GLU A 153 -11.46 0.09 9.52
CA GLU A 153 -11.73 1.49 9.21
C GLU A 153 -12.18 1.73 7.76
N ILE A 154 -11.55 1.07 6.78
CA ILE A 154 -11.89 1.27 5.36
C ILE A 154 -12.39 0.01 4.66
N GLY A 155 -12.07 -1.19 5.18
CA GLY A 155 -12.70 -2.44 4.75
C GLY A 155 -14.14 -2.56 5.23
N GLY A 156 -14.48 -1.93 6.35
CA GLY A 156 -15.82 -1.86 6.93
C GLY A 156 -16.22 -3.08 7.77
N ALA A 157 -15.29 -4.00 8.06
CA ALA A 157 -15.57 -5.13 8.95
C ALA A 157 -15.73 -4.66 10.41
N ASP A 158 -16.68 -5.22 11.16
CA ASP A 158 -16.84 -4.92 12.59
C ASP A 158 -15.58 -5.27 13.41
N LYS A 159 -14.87 -6.36 13.02
CA LYS A 159 -13.60 -6.80 13.61
C LYS A 159 -12.66 -7.30 12.53
N GLY A 160 -11.39 -6.93 12.64
CA GLY A 160 -10.33 -7.33 11.75
C GLY A 160 -9.22 -8.16 12.43
N LYS A 161 -8.54 -8.99 11.65
CA LYS A 161 -7.30 -9.66 12.04
C LYS A 161 -6.39 -9.77 10.82
N ALA A 162 -5.09 -9.60 11.04
CA ALA A 162 -4.09 -9.76 10.00
C ALA A 162 -2.96 -10.68 10.46
N ILE A 163 -2.53 -11.55 9.56
CA ILE A 163 -1.40 -12.47 9.73
C ILE A 163 -0.48 -12.28 8.53
N ILE A 164 0.83 -12.26 8.78
CA ILE A 164 1.84 -12.28 7.72
C ILE A 164 2.66 -13.57 7.82
N ILE A 165 2.89 -14.20 6.67
CA ILE A 165 3.75 -15.38 6.54
C ILE A 165 4.90 -15.05 5.60
N LEU A 166 6.13 -15.19 6.08
CA LEU A 166 7.34 -15.10 5.28
C LEU A 166 7.73 -16.50 4.80
N ASN A 167 7.41 -16.81 3.55
CA ASN A 167 7.59 -18.14 2.98
C ASN A 167 9.02 -18.34 2.43
N PRO A 168 9.79 -19.33 2.92
CA PRO A 168 11.16 -19.56 2.49
C PRO A 168 11.29 -20.54 1.30
N ALA A 169 10.20 -20.87 0.61
CA ALA A 169 10.22 -21.85 -0.48
C ALA A 169 11.18 -21.45 -1.62
N GLU A 170 11.79 -22.46 -2.23
CA GLU A 170 12.62 -22.38 -3.43
C GLU A 170 12.00 -23.28 -4.52
N PRO A 171 11.64 -22.74 -5.70
CA PRO A 171 11.74 -21.34 -6.11
C PRO A 171 10.79 -20.44 -5.32
N PRO A 172 11.07 -19.12 -5.26
CA PRO A 172 10.23 -18.15 -4.53
C PRO A 172 8.80 -18.16 -5.01
N ILE A 173 7.86 -18.14 -4.09
CA ILE A 173 6.42 -18.03 -4.41
C ILE A 173 6.07 -16.59 -4.79
N LEU A 174 5.05 -16.42 -5.63
CA LEU A 174 4.34 -15.15 -5.78
C LEU A 174 3.65 -14.79 -4.45
N MET A 175 3.32 -13.51 -4.25
CA MET A 175 2.50 -13.11 -3.12
C MET A 175 1.13 -13.79 -3.21
N ARG A 176 0.69 -14.42 -2.12
CA ARG A 176 -0.61 -15.10 -2.02
C ARG A 176 -1.29 -14.70 -0.73
N ASP A 177 -2.51 -14.26 -0.85
CA ASP A 177 -3.28 -13.82 0.29
C ASP A 177 -4.58 -14.59 0.38
N THR A 178 -4.94 -14.98 1.60
CA THR A 178 -6.22 -15.58 1.90
C THR A 178 -7.04 -14.60 2.73
N ILE A 179 -8.29 -14.41 2.35
CA ILE A 179 -9.25 -13.55 3.04
C ILE A 179 -10.38 -14.44 3.53
N TYR A 180 -10.70 -14.33 4.80
CA TYR A 180 -11.88 -14.94 5.40
C TYR A 180 -12.79 -13.82 5.89
N CYS A 181 -14.05 -13.81 5.42
CA CYS A 181 -15.08 -12.91 5.90
C CYS A 181 -16.25 -13.69 6.48
N GLU A 182 -16.68 -13.34 7.69
CA GLU A 182 -17.97 -13.75 8.22
C GLU A 182 -18.99 -12.64 7.95
N VAL A 183 -20.10 -12.98 7.31
CA VAL A 183 -21.13 -12.04 6.88
C VAL A 183 -22.47 -12.29 7.57
N LYS A 184 -23.29 -11.23 7.71
CA LYS A 184 -24.66 -11.35 8.24
C LYS A 184 -25.63 -11.81 7.16
N ASP A 185 -25.49 -11.23 5.98
CA ASP A 185 -26.43 -11.38 4.87
C ASP A 185 -25.75 -12.11 3.73
N MET A 186 -25.83 -13.46 3.73
CA MET A 186 -25.21 -14.29 2.68
C MET A 186 -26.04 -14.23 1.40
N ASP A 187 -25.53 -13.51 0.40
CA ASP A 187 -25.96 -13.55 -0.99
C ASP A 187 -24.76 -13.86 -1.87
N GLU A 188 -24.59 -15.14 -2.18
CA GLU A 188 -23.44 -15.64 -2.95
C GLU A 188 -23.28 -14.93 -4.30
N VAL A 189 -24.38 -14.63 -4.98
CA VAL A 189 -24.37 -13.99 -6.30
C VAL A 189 -23.87 -12.56 -6.21
N SER A 190 -24.45 -11.75 -5.32
CA SER A 190 -24.03 -10.36 -5.13
C SER A 190 -22.59 -10.25 -4.63
N ILE A 191 -22.17 -11.14 -3.71
CA ILE A 191 -20.80 -11.19 -3.19
C ILE A 191 -19.82 -11.56 -4.32
N TYR A 192 -20.14 -12.58 -5.13
CA TYR A 192 -19.33 -13.01 -6.26
C TYR A 192 -19.11 -11.85 -7.25
N GLU A 193 -20.17 -11.18 -7.66
CA GLU A 193 -20.09 -10.04 -8.58
C GLU A 193 -19.29 -8.87 -7.99
N ALA A 194 -19.47 -8.55 -6.70
CA ALA A 194 -18.74 -7.50 -6.01
C ALA A 194 -17.24 -7.79 -5.98
N ILE A 195 -16.84 -9.03 -5.65
CA ILE A 195 -15.43 -9.46 -5.65
C ILE A 195 -14.82 -9.31 -7.03
N HIS A 196 -15.44 -9.85 -8.07
CA HIS A 196 -14.93 -9.79 -9.44
C HIS A 196 -14.79 -8.35 -9.93
N LYS A 197 -15.78 -7.51 -9.67
CA LYS A 197 -15.72 -6.07 -10.00
C LYS A 197 -14.58 -5.36 -9.28
N MET A 198 -14.32 -5.71 -8.03
CA MET A 198 -13.22 -5.12 -7.27
C MET A 198 -11.86 -5.61 -7.80
N VAL A 199 -11.73 -6.89 -8.14
CA VAL A 199 -10.53 -7.43 -8.78
C VAL A 199 -10.18 -6.65 -10.04
N GLU A 200 -11.15 -6.45 -10.94
CA GLU A 200 -10.92 -5.66 -12.16
C GLU A 200 -10.53 -4.21 -11.85
N ARG A 201 -11.08 -3.61 -10.79
CA ARG A 201 -10.69 -2.26 -10.37
C ARG A 201 -9.24 -2.20 -9.89
N VAL A 202 -8.79 -3.15 -9.06
CA VAL A 202 -7.39 -3.21 -8.61
C VAL A 202 -6.46 -3.46 -9.79
N ARG A 203 -6.83 -4.31 -10.74
CA ARG A 203 -6.04 -4.60 -11.97
C ARG A 203 -5.77 -3.38 -12.82
N THR A 204 -6.55 -2.31 -12.71
CA THR A 204 -6.29 -1.07 -13.47
C THR A 204 -4.96 -0.42 -13.11
N TYR A 205 -4.42 -0.68 -11.91
CA TYR A 205 -3.11 -0.16 -11.47
C TYR A 205 -2.15 -1.27 -11.00
N VAL A 206 -2.63 -2.49 -10.78
CA VAL A 206 -1.82 -3.69 -10.47
C VAL A 206 -2.19 -4.80 -11.45
N PRO A 207 -1.63 -4.83 -12.67
CA PRO A 207 -2.02 -5.81 -13.71
C PRO A 207 -1.88 -7.27 -13.28
N GLY A 208 -0.92 -7.60 -12.41
CA GLY A 208 -0.69 -8.95 -11.89
C GLY A 208 -1.59 -9.37 -10.73
N TYR A 209 -2.61 -8.58 -10.37
CA TYR A 209 -3.57 -8.91 -9.32
C TYR A 209 -4.65 -9.85 -9.84
N SER A 210 -4.86 -11.00 -9.20
CA SER A 210 -5.82 -12.01 -9.67
C SER A 210 -6.39 -12.87 -8.54
N LEU A 211 -7.56 -13.45 -8.79
CA LEU A 211 -8.07 -14.56 -7.98
C LEU A 211 -7.26 -15.82 -8.31
N LYS A 212 -6.82 -16.55 -7.29
CA LYS A 212 -6.15 -17.85 -7.45
C LYS A 212 -7.14 -18.95 -7.78
N GLN A 213 -8.35 -18.81 -7.30
CA GLN A 213 -9.53 -19.64 -7.55
C GLN A 213 -10.80 -18.84 -7.27
N GLU A 214 -11.94 -19.36 -7.68
CA GLU A 214 -13.23 -18.74 -7.39
C GLU A 214 -13.49 -18.64 -5.89
N PRO A 215 -14.23 -17.60 -5.44
CA PRO A 215 -14.64 -17.46 -4.05
C PRO A 215 -15.38 -18.70 -3.54
N MET A 216 -15.09 -19.10 -2.30
CA MET A 216 -15.74 -20.23 -1.66
C MET A 216 -16.70 -19.74 -0.59
N PHE A 217 -17.89 -20.36 -0.54
CA PHE A 217 -18.96 -20.04 0.40
C PHE A 217 -19.22 -21.27 1.30
N ASP A 218 -19.25 -21.04 2.63
CA ASP A 218 -19.51 -22.09 3.63
C ASP A 218 -20.31 -21.49 4.80
N GLY A 219 -21.62 -21.74 4.82
CA GLY A 219 -22.52 -21.13 5.80
C GLY A 219 -22.53 -19.58 5.67
N ASN A 220 -22.04 -18.89 6.68
CA ASN A 220 -21.91 -17.44 6.69
C ASN A 220 -20.48 -16.95 6.35
N ARG A 221 -19.59 -17.87 5.94
CA ARG A 221 -18.19 -17.55 5.65
C ARG A 221 -17.92 -17.50 4.15
N VAL A 222 -17.28 -16.40 3.73
CA VAL A 222 -16.69 -16.22 2.40
C VAL A 222 -15.19 -16.36 2.50
N THR A 223 -14.59 -17.18 1.62
CA THR A 223 -13.13 -17.34 1.53
C THR A 223 -12.66 -16.97 0.14
N VAL A 224 -11.69 -16.05 0.05
CA VAL A 224 -11.12 -15.57 -1.20
C VAL A 224 -9.61 -15.79 -1.20
N PHE A 225 -9.08 -16.30 -2.31
CA PHE A 225 -7.66 -16.52 -2.50
C PHE A 225 -7.15 -15.62 -3.62
N LEU A 226 -6.18 -14.78 -3.28
CA LEU A 226 -5.54 -13.83 -4.20
C LEU A 226 -4.11 -14.24 -4.52
N GLU A 227 -3.66 -13.85 -5.70
CA GLU A 227 -2.27 -13.91 -6.11
C GLU A 227 -1.89 -12.54 -6.71
N VAL A 228 -0.73 -12.03 -6.32
CA VAL A 228 -0.17 -10.79 -6.85
C VAL A 228 1.20 -11.09 -7.46
N GLU A 229 1.24 -11.03 -8.78
CA GLU A 229 2.48 -11.11 -9.55
C GLU A 229 3.03 -9.70 -9.76
N GLY A 230 4.30 -9.49 -9.43
CA GLY A 230 4.97 -8.23 -9.66
C GLY A 230 5.26 -7.98 -11.14
N ALA A 231 5.38 -6.73 -11.55
CA ALA A 231 5.65 -6.32 -12.92
C ALA A 231 7.01 -6.80 -13.45
N GLY A 232 7.95 -7.09 -12.55
CA GLY A 232 9.28 -7.55 -12.94
C GLY A 232 10.25 -6.42 -13.38
N ASP A 233 9.88 -5.16 -13.18
CA ASP A 233 10.68 -4.00 -13.62
C ASP A 233 11.95 -3.81 -12.78
N TYR A 234 11.81 -3.72 -11.47
CA TYR A 234 12.93 -3.54 -10.55
C TYR A 234 13.21 -4.81 -9.73
N PHE A 235 12.18 -5.42 -9.19
CA PHE A 235 12.24 -6.68 -8.48
C PHE A 235 11.66 -7.80 -9.35
N PRO A 236 12.08 -9.06 -9.12
CA PRO A 236 11.48 -10.21 -9.82
C PRO A 236 9.97 -10.34 -9.54
N PRO A 237 9.22 -11.04 -10.41
CA PRO A 237 7.75 -11.17 -10.28
C PRO A 237 7.25 -11.72 -8.95
N TYR A 238 8.08 -12.48 -8.20
CA TYR A 238 7.71 -12.94 -6.87
C TYR A 238 7.57 -11.81 -5.84
N ALA A 239 8.07 -10.61 -6.13
CA ALA A 239 7.99 -9.45 -5.24
C ALA A 239 6.72 -8.62 -5.44
N GLY A 240 5.60 -9.26 -5.73
CA GLY A 240 4.30 -8.61 -5.90
C GLY A 240 3.86 -7.75 -4.71
N ASN A 241 4.32 -8.07 -3.50
CA ASN A 241 4.11 -7.25 -2.31
C ASN A 241 4.77 -5.86 -2.39
N LEU A 242 5.91 -5.72 -3.05
CA LEU A 242 6.56 -4.43 -3.24
C LEU A 242 5.88 -3.65 -4.37
N ASP A 243 5.54 -4.33 -5.45
CA ASP A 243 4.92 -3.70 -6.61
C ASP A 243 3.51 -3.19 -6.32
N ILE A 244 2.67 -3.93 -5.57
CA ILE A 244 1.34 -3.44 -5.20
C ILE A 244 1.40 -2.18 -4.34
N MET A 245 2.40 -2.07 -3.44
CA MET A 245 2.60 -0.87 -2.62
C MET A 245 2.99 0.33 -3.47
N THR A 246 3.97 0.16 -4.37
CA THR A 246 4.43 1.25 -5.23
C THR A 246 3.38 1.65 -6.25
N ALA A 247 2.66 0.71 -6.84
CA ALA A 247 1.58 0.98 -7.78
C ALA A 247 0.40 1.73 -7.12
N ALA A 248 -0.01 1.30 -5.92
CA ALA A 248 -1.05 2.00 -5.16
C ALA A 248 -0.62 3.42 -4.78
N ALA A 249 0.62 3.58 -4.29
CA ALA A 249 1.15 4.90 -3.93
C ALA A 249 1.26 5.83 -5.15
N LEU A 250 1.72 5.31 -6.29
CA LEU A 250 1.76 6.07 -7.54
C LEU A 250 0.36 6.51 -7.97
N LYS A 251 -0.63 5.62 -7.89
CA LYS A 251 -2.02 5.95 -8.22
C LYS A 251 -2.57 7.09 -7.36
N VAL A 252 -2.31 7.08 -6.05
CA VAL A 252 -2.67 8.18 -5.13
C VAL A 252 -1.91 9.46 -5.48
N GLY A 253 -0.61 9.35 -5.78
CA GLY A 253 0.21 10.48 -6.20
C GLY A 253 -0.29 11.17 -7.48
N GLU A 254 -0.78 10.39 -8.45
CA GLU A 254 -1.39 10.94 -9.67
C GLU A 254 -2.70 11.70 -9.36
N GLU A 255 -3.49 11.26 -8.40
CA GLU A 255 -4.72 11.94 -7.98
C GLU A 255 -4.39 13.29 -7.33
N PHE A 256 -3.43 13.34 -6.40
CA PHE A 256 -2.93 14.60 -5.83
C PHE A 256 -2.35 15.54 -6.90
N ALA A 257 -1.52 15.02 -7.80
CA ALA A 257 -0.93 15.81 -8.87
C ALA A 257 -2.00 16.42 -9.80
N THR A 258 -3.04 15.65 -10.11
CA THR A 258 -4.17 16.11 -10.91
C THR A 258 -4.92 17.25 -10.21
N GLN A 259 -5.13 17.15 -8.90
CA GLN A 259 -5.74 18.22 -8.10
C GLN A 259 -4.89 19.47 -8.12
N ILE A 260 -3.59 19.39 -7.80
CA ILE A 260 -2.66 20.54 -7.79
C ILE A 260 -2.68 21.27 -9.13
N VAL A 261 -2.61 20.53 -10.24
CA VAL A 261 -2.63 21.12 -11.59
C VAL A 261 -3.97 21.80 -11.87
N SER A 262 -5.08 21.24 -11.44
CA SER A 262 -6.41 21.82 -11.63
C SER A 262 -6.61 23.10 -10.82
N GLU A 263 -6.11 23.14 -9.59
CA GLU A 263 -6.16 24.32 -8.73
C GLU A 263 -5.29 25.47 -9.26
N LYS A 264 -4.06 25.16 -9.68
CA LYS A 264 -3.18 26.16 -10.33
C LYS A 264 -3.84 26.78 -11.58
N LYS A 265 -4.53 25.98 -12.41
CA LYS A 265 -5.27 26.50 -13.57
C LYS A 265 -6.44 27.40 -13.18
N ARG A 266 -7.19 27.05 -12.14
CA ARG A 266 -8.31 27.90 -11.65
C ARG A 266 -7.81 29.22 -11.06
N GLY A 267 -6.70 29.22 -10.32
CA GLY A 267 -6.04 30.42 -9.79
C GLY A 267 -5.68 31.41 -10.92
N VAL A 268 -4.98 30.92 -11.93
CA VAL A 268 -4.58 31.75 -13.09
C VAL A 268 -5.79 32.34 -13.86
N MET A 269 -6.89 31.58 -13.99
CA MET A 269 -8.12 32.08 -14.65
C MET A 269 -8.85 33.13 -13.83
N ASN A 270 -8.72 33.12 -12.50
CA ASN A 270 -9.35 34.13 -11.63
C ASN A 270 -8.53 35.44 -11.56
N GLU A 271 -7.21 35.37 -11.71
CA GLU A 271 -6.32 36.56 -11.79
C GLU A 271 -6.38 37.28 -13.14
N ALA A 272 -6.88 36.59 -14.18
CA ALA A 272 -7.01 37.14 -15.55
C ALA A 272 -8.37 37.79 -15.82
N LYS A 273 -9.26 37.86 -14.83
CA LYS A 273 -10.55 38.58 -14.85
C LYS A 273 -10.49 39.84 -14.01
#